data_379085b97ac04d4baf424ad9af6ac5a4
#
_entry.id   379085b97ac04d4baf424ad9af6ac5a4
#
_cell.length_a   1.000
_cell.length_b   1.000
_cell.length_c   1.000
_cell.angle_alpha   90.00
_cell.angle_beta   90.00
_cell.angle_gamma   90.00
#
_symmetry.space_group_name_H-M   'P 1'
#
loop_
_entity.id
_entity.type
_entity.pdbx_description
1 polymer ?
#
loop_
_entity_poly.entity_id
_entity_poly.type
_entity_poly.pdbx_seq_one_letter_code
_entity_poly.pdbx_strand_id
1 'polypeptide(L)'
;MTAHPDRGSPLPTGTPRQTGKAMNLLVRNARLRGRDQLLDIGIAQGRIAAVAPDLAPSAAQTIDAAGDLVVPGFVNLHLHADKALLGEVMRPNVSGTLPEAIEITNDFKRKYDPQEVARRAGRVIETGIRNGTTFFRLFADVGTIGGLRAAQGLLLVREKYARLCDIQVVAFPQEGIVRDPGAAELLDEALKQGCDVVGGLPWYEYSDAEARQHIDICFDLAKQHDLDIHMLVDDTDDANSRSLEHLALKTMREGFHGRVTASHCGAMAGYNDVYAAKIIDMVATANVTISANTHINLVCSARLDREPKRRGIARVKELLARGVNVVSSQDDVDDPYYPFGKPDQLEVALMMAHTAQLTLPHELEQVFDMVTVNAARAARLADYGIAPGNKADLVVVGAPSVRQALRLQPPRRHVIKNGVEIARTSVTQELRGP
;
A
#
# COMPACT_ATOMS: atom_id res chain seq x y z
N MET A 1 26.69 -7.71 16.58
CA MET A 1 27.02 -8.46 15.36
C MET A 1 25.98 -9.56 15.23
N THR A 2 24.86 -9.28 14.62
CA THR A 2 23.82 -10.26 14.29
C THR A 2 23.71 -10.33 12.78
N ALA A 3 23.95 -11.51 12.25
CA ALA A 3 23.96 -11.80 10.82
C ALA A 3 22.59 -11.49 10.20
N HIS A 4 22.59 -10.71 9.12
CA HIS A 4 21.45 -10.56 8.23
C HIS A 4 21.08 -11.94 7.66
N PRO A 5 19.78 -12.29 7.60
CA PRO A 5 19.36 -13.46 6.86
C PRO A 5 19.65 -13.25 5.37
N ASP A 6 20.17 -14.27 4.80
CA ASP A 6 20.66 -14.55 3.48
C ASP A 6 19.99 -13.76 2.35
N ARG A 7 20.77 -12.88 1.71
CA ARG A 7 20.44 -12.26 0.44
C ARG A 7 20.75 -13.27 -0.66
N GLY A 8 19.72 -13.97 -1.10
CA GLY A 8 19.77 -14.72 -2.34
C GLY A 8 20.45 -16.07 -2.23
N SER A 9 19.68 -17.10 -1.93
CA SER A 9 20.09 -18.45 -2.29
C SER A 9 20.45 -18.48 -3.79
N PRO A 10 21.62 -19.03 -4.19
CA PRO A 10 21.93 -19.20 -5.60
C PRO A 10 20.87 -20.10 -6.23
N LEU A 11 20.27 -19.63 -7.31
CA LEU A 11 19.43 -20.48 -8.14
C LEU A 11 20.21 -21.71 -8.55
N PRO A 12 19.62 -22.92 -8.54
CA PRO A 12 20.31 -24.12 -8.96
C PRO A 12 20.83 -23.95 -10.39
N THR A 13 22.13 -24.20 -10.60
CA THR A 13 22.80 -24.19 -11.90
C THR A 13 22.45 -25.46 -12.68
N GLY A 14 21.18 -25.73 -12.86
CA GLY A 14 20.68 -26.74 -13.78
C GLY A 14 20.13 -26.04 -15.01
N THR A 15 20.63 -26.37 -16.18
CA THR A 15 20.04 -25.98 -17.47
C THR A 15 18.55 -26.32 -17.43
N PRO A 16 17.61 -25.35 -17.45
CA PRO A 16 16.20 -25.69 -17.40
C PRO A 16 15.87 -26.50 -18.66
N ARG A 17 15.44 -27.75 -18.50
CA ARG A 17 14.76 -28.44 -19.61
C ARG A 17 13.61 -27.57 -20.05
N GLN A 18 13.69 -27.04 -21.28
CA GLN A 18 12.61 -26.32 -21.93
C GLN A 18 11.36 -27.21 -21.89
N THR A 19 10.49 -26.97 -20.92
CA THR A 19 9.15 -27.54 -20.95
C THR A 19 8.42 -26.84 -22.09
N GLY A 20 8.04 -27.59 -23.11
CA GLY A 20 7.50 -27.10 -24.39
C GLY A 20 6.12 -26.45 -24.32
N LYS A 21 5.87 -25.58 -23.36
CA LYS A 21 4.70 -24.71 -23.37
C LYS A 21 5.00 -23.47 -24.18
N ALA A 22 4.20 -23.19 -25.20
CA ALA A 22 4.30 -21.97 -25.98
C ALA A 22 4.19 -20.75 -25.04
N MET A 23 5.17 -19.83 -25.13
CA MET A 23 5.14 -18.58 -24.40
C MET A 23 4.09 -17.65 -25.01
N ASN A 24 3.29 -17.00 -24.15
CA ASN A 24 2.33 -16.00 -24.59
C ASN A 24 2.99 -14.63 -24.76
N LEU A 25 3.92 -14.29 -23.86
CA LEU A 25 4.64 -13.04 -23.84
C LEU A 25 6.12 -13.27 -23.51
N LEU A 26 6.99 -12.52 -24.17
CA LEU A 26 8.42 -12.46 -23.89
C LEU A 26 8.80 -10.99 -23.61
N VAL A 27 9.33 -10.71 -22.42
CA VAL A 27 9.94 -9.41 -22.09
C VAL A 27 11.45 -9.56 -22.27
N ARG A 28 12.02 -8.86 -23.25
CA ARG A 28 13.44 -8.90 -23.59
C ARG A 28 14.23 -7.76 -22.98
N ASN A 29 15.54 -7.98 -22.85
CA ASN A 29 16.49 -6.97 -22.41
C ASN A 29 16.10 -6.30 -21.07
N ALA A 30 15.49 -7.05 -20.17
CA ALA A 30 15.05 -6.58 -18.88
C ALA A 30 16.24 -6.42 -17.93
N ARG A 31 16.38 -5.26 -17.32
CA ARG A 31 17.28 -5.08 -16.16
C ARG A 31 16.54 -5.45 -14.89
N LEU A 32 17.05 -6.42 -14.16
CA LEU A 32 16.49 -6.84 -12.88
C LEU A 32 17.36 -6.33 -11.72
N ARG A 33 16.74 -6.05 -10.59
CA ARG A 33 17.43 -5.64 -9.35
C ARG A 33 18.45 -6.70 -8.92
N GLY A 34 19.65 -6.27 -8.55
CA GLY A 34 20.73 -7.18 -8.10
C GLY A 34 21.29 -8.08 -9.21
N ARG A 35 21.08 -7.77 -10.49
CA ARG A 35 21.66 -8.47 -11.63
C ARG A 35 22.43 -7.50 -12.52
N ASP A 36 23.66 -7.89 -12.89
CA ASP A 36 24.52 -7.05 -13.73
C ASP A 36 24.17 -7.17 -15.22
N GLN A 37 23.75 -8.37 -15.65
CA GLN A 37 23.37 -8.64 -17.03
C GLN A 37 21.88 -8.39 -17.30
N LEU A 38 21.54 -8.09 -18.55
CA LEU A 38 20.16 -8.08 -19.01
C LEU A 38 19.64 -9.50 -19.13
N LEU A 39 18.37 -9.69 -18.79
CA LEU A 39 17.69 -10.97 -18.83
C LEU A 39 16.40 -10.87 -19.62
N ASP A 40 15.98 -11.99 -20.18
CA ASP A 40 14.67 -12.17 -20.77
C ASP A 40 13.73 -12.84 -19.77
N ILE A 41 12.45 -12.46 -19.79
CA ILE A 41 11.40 -13.03 -18.96
C ILE A 41 10.37 -13.68 -19.89
N GLY A 42 10.36 -15.01 -19.91
CA GLY A 42 9.37 -15.79 -20.65
C GLY A 42 8.12 -16.03 -19.82
N ILE A 43 6.95 -15.79 -20.39
CA ILE A 43 5.66 -15.86 -19.71
C ILE A 43 4.74 -16.83 -20.44
N ALA A 44 4.13 -17.75 -19.70
CA ALA A 44 3.15 -18.70 -20.19
C ALA A 44 1.99 -18.83 -19.20
N GLN A 45 0.77 -18.83 -19.71
CA GLN A 45 -0.44 -19.02 -18.90
C GLN A 45 -0.53 -18.06 -17.69
N GLY A 46 -0.15 -16.80 -17.89
CA GLY A 46 -0.21 -15.79 -16.84
C GLY A 46 0.89 -15.87 -15.78
N ARG A 47 1.85 -16.79 -15.90
CA ARG A 47 2.95 -17.00 -14.96
C ARG A 47 4.30 -16.86 -15.62
N ILE A 48 5.30 -16.50 -14.87
CA ILE A 48 6.71 -16.49 -15.28
C ILE A 48 7.14 -17.94 -15.49
N ALA A 49 7.50 -18.28 -16.71
CA ALA A 49 7.95 -19.62 -17.08
C ALA A 49 9.47 -19.76 -16.98
N ALA A 50 10.21 -18.70 -17.34
CA ALA A 50 11.67 -18.67 -17.31
C ALA A 50 12.20 -17.25 -17.14
N VAL A 51 13.37 -17.12 -16.52
CA VAL A 51 14.16 -15.88 -16.45
C VAL A 51 15.61 -16.26 -16.76
N ALA A 52 16.09 -15.91 -17.94
CA ALA A 52 17.45 -16.25 -18.40
C ALA A 52 17.88 -15.28 -19.52
N PRO A 53 19.18 -15.13 -19.80
CA PRO A 53 19.61 -14.42 -20.98
C PRO A 53 19.19 -15.19 -22.25
N ASP A 54 18.96 -14.48 -23.34
CA ASP A 54 18.77 -15.00 -24.69
C ASP A 54 17.72 -16.13 -24.82
N LEU A 55 16.55 -15.96 -24.21
CA LEU A 55 15.45 -16.92 -24.38
C LEU A 55 15.04 -17.01 -25.86
N ALA A 56 14.76 -18.23 -26.33
CA ALA A 56 14.32 -18.46 -27.69
C ALA A 56 13.07 -17.63 -28.05
N PRO A 57 12.97 -17.04 -29.25
CA PRO A 57 11.96 -16.05 -29.62
C PRO A 57 10.59 -16.65 -30.00
N SER A 58 10.14 -17.70 -29.33
CA SER A 58 8.87 -18.38 -29.66
C SER A 58 7.72 -17.89 -28.77
N ALA A 59 7.45 -16.58 -28.76
CA ALA A 59 6.30 -16.01 -28.04
C ALA A 59 5.32 -15.35 -29.01
N ALA A 60 4.02 -15.35 -28.68
CA ALA A 60 2.99 -14.67 -29.44
C ALA A 60 3.17 -13.14 -29.47
N GLN A 61 3.71 -12.58 -28.39
CA GLN A 61 4.01 -11.15 -28.24
C GLN A 61 5.40 -10.97 -27.64
N THR A 62 6.11 -9.91 -28.04
CA THR A 62 7.40 -9.52 -27.46
C THR A 62 7.34 -8.04 -27.05
N ILE A 63 7.84 -7.75 -25.85
CA ILE A 63 8.09 -6.41 -25.34
C ILE A 63 9.60 -6.27 -25.15
N ASP A 64 10.21 -5.26 -25.76
CA ASP A 64 11.62 -4.93 -25.52
C ASP A 64 11.71 -3.90 -24.39
N ALA A 65 12.26 -4.29 -23.25
CA ALA A 65 12.50 -3.40 -22.13
C ALA A 65 13.68 -2.44 -22.39
N ALA A 66 14.48 -2.68 -23.45
CA ALA A 66 15.58 -1.80 -23.88
C ALA A 66 16.59 -1.45 -22.78
N GLY A 67 16.83 -2.36 -21.83
CA GLY A 67 17.71 -2.15 -20.69
C GLY A 67 17.08 -1.37 -19.51
N ASP A 68 15.82 -1.07 -19.60
CA ASP A 68 15.07 -0.49 -18.48
C ASP A 68 14.81 -1.50 -17.36
N LEU A 69 14.60 -0.96 -16.17
CA LEU A 69 14.29 -1.72 -14.96
C LEU A 69 12.91 -2.40 -15.10
N VAL A 70 12.88 -3.72 -14.96
CA VAL A 70 11.65 -4.50 -14.85
C VAL A 70 11.49 -4.94 -13.39
N VAL A 71 10.32 -4.65 -12.81
CA VAL A 71 9.99 -4.92 -11.42
C VAL A 71 8.64 -5.63 -11.32
N PRO A 72 8.35 -6.31 -10.21
CA PRO A 72 6.99 -6.75 -9.93
C PRO A 72 6.03 -5.56 -9.89
N GLY A 73 4.76 -5.78 -10.19
CA GLY A 73 3.74 -4.73 -10.10
C GLY A 73 3.72 -4.07 -8.74
N PHE A 74 3.55 -2.75 -8.69
CA PHE A 74 3.46 -2.03 -7.43
C PHE A 74 2.23 -2.47 -6.62
N VAL A 75 2.36 -2.38 -5.31
CA VAL A 75 1.30 -2.72 -4.34
C VAL A 75 0.93 -1.46 -3.57
N ASN A 76 -0.31 -1.00 -3.72
CA ASN A 76 -0.88 0.08 -2.92
C ASN A 76 -1.70 -0.52 -1.78
N LEU A 77 -1.11 -0.58 -0.59
CA LEU A 77 -1.69 -1.30 0.54
C LEU A 77 -2.71 -0.46 1.34
N HIS A 78 -2.86 0.82 1.02
CA HIS A 78 -3.75 1.73 1.73
C HIS A 78 -4.23 2.85 0.80
N LEU A 79 -5.53 2.84 0.49
CA LEU A 79 -6.16 3.84 -0.37
C LEU A 79 -7.63 4.03 0.00
N HIS A 80 -8.01 5.26 0.35
CA HIS A 80 -9.40 5.66 0.60
C HIS A 80 -10.11 6.02 -0.71
N ALA A 81 -10.37 4.99 -1.55
CA ALA A 81 -10.96 5.21 -2.86
C ALA A 81 -12.45 5.60 -2.83
N ASP A 82 -13.13 5.33 -1.72
CA ASP A 82 -14.54 5.68 -1.51
C ASP A 82 -14.76 7.20 -1.39
N LYS A 83 -13.78 7.95 -0.91
CA LYS A 83 -13.83 9.41 -0.75
C LYS A 83 -12.90 10.16 -1.71
N ALA A 84 -12.14 9.46 -2.54
CA ALA A 84 -11.23 10.08 -3.50
C ALA A 84 -11.97 10.91 -4.57
N LEU A 85 -11.29 11.96 -5.10
CA LEU A 85 -11.80 12.91 -6.09
C LEU A 85 -13.05 13.68 -5.64
N LEU A 86 -13.14 14.00 -4.38
CA LEU A 86 -14.21 14.80 -3.80
C LEU A 86 -13.78 16.24 -3.46
N GLY A 87 -12.49 16.59 -3.66
CA GLY A 87 -11.97 17.91 -3.32
C GLY A 87 -12.67 19.07 -4.03
N GLU A 88 -13.14 18.87 -5.27
CA GLU A 88 -13.85 19.90 -6.03
C GLU A 88 -15.36 19.97 -5.74
N VAL A 89 -15.96 18.95 -5.12
CA VAL A 89 -17.41 18.85 -4.89
C VAL A 89 -17.82 19.06 -3.44
N MET A 90 -16.87 18.94 -2.51
CA MET A 90 -17.06 19.22 -1.09
C MET A 90 -16.64 20.67 -0.75
N ARG A 91 -17.16 21.17 0.40
CA ARG A 91 -16.61 22.42 0.94
C ARG A 91 -15.12 22.25 1.29
N PRO A 92 -14.28 23.29 1.12
CA PRO A 92 -12.88 23.19 1.46
C PRO A 92 -12.66 23.01 2.96
N ASN A 93 -11.63 22.26 3.33
CA ASN A 93 -11.12 22.20 4.69
C ASN A 93 -10.28 23.46 4.97
N VAL A 94 -10.86 24.43 5.65
CA VAL A 94 -10.23 25.75 5.87
C VAL A 94 -9.29 25.77 7.07
N SER A 95 -9.47 24.91 8.06
CA SER A 95 -8.53 24.78 9.18
C SER A 95 -7.33 23.89 8.84
N GLY A 96 -7.46 23.05 7.82
CA GLY A 96 -6.49 22.04 7.45
C GLY A 96 -6.34 20.95 8.51
N THR A 97 -7.33 20.79 9.40
CA THR A 97 -7.29 19.80 10.48
C THR A 97 -8.03 18.52 10.11
N LEU A 98 -7.61 17.41 10.71
CA LEU A 98 -8.23 16.10 10.54
C LEU A 98 -9.69 16.07 11.05
N PRO A 99 -10.05 16.66 12.20
CA PRO A 99 -11.45 16.74 12.65
C PRO A 99 -12.37 17.45 11.64
N GLU A 100 -11.94 18.57 11.04
CA GLU A 100 -12.74 19.25 10.02
C GLU A 100 -12.89 18.40 8.75
N ALA A 101 -11.83 17.69 8.32
CA ALA A 101 -11.91 16.78 7.19
C ALA A 101 -12.96 15.67 7.40
N ILE A 102 -12.99 15.09 8.62
CA ILE A 102 -13.99 14.07 9.00
C ILE A 102 -15.41 14.66 8.94
N GLU A 103 -15.62 15.87 9.49
CA GLU A 103 -16.94 16.54 9.44
C GLU A 103 -17.43 16.75 8.01
N ILE A 104 -16.55 17.30 7.14
CA ILE A 104 -16.87 17.53 5.72
C ILE A 104 -17.25 16.21 5.02
N THR A 105 -16.49 15.16 5.28
CA THR A 105 -16.74 13.84 4.70
C THR A 105 -18.06 13.25 5.18
N ASN A 106 -18.39 13.42 6.46
CA ASN A 106 -19.66 12.95 7.06
C ASN A 106 -20.87 13.58 6.42
N ASP A 107 -20.83 14.89 6.10
CA ASP A 107 -21.91 15.58 5.40
C ASP A 107 -22.18 14.97 4.02
N PHE A 108 -21.14 14.49 3.36
CA PHE A 108 -21.25 13.89 2.03
C PHE A 108 -21.65 12.41 2.08
N LYS A 109 -21.12 11.64 3.05
CA LYS A 109 -21.41 10.19 3.21
C LYS A 109 -22.89 9.87 3.37
N ARG A 110 -23.67 10.77 3.96
CA ARG A 110 -25.14 10.63 4.06
C ARG A 110 -25.80 10.45 2.70
N LYS A 111 -25.16 10.93 1.63
CA LYS A 111 -25.67 10.94 0.25
C LYS A 111 -24.95 9.92 -0.65
N TYR A 112 -24.05 9.09 -0.11
CA TYR A 112 -23.35 8.09 -0.93
C TYR A 112 -24.34 7.20 -1.69
N ASP A 113 -24.04 6.98 -2.96
CA ASP A 113 -24.62 5.96 -3.82
C ASP A 113 -23.50 4.99 -4.24
N PRO A 114 -23.67 3.67 -4.09
CA PRO A 114 -22.67 2.69 -4.46
C PRO A 114 -22.15 2.83 -5.91
N GLN A 115 -23.01 3.19 -6.86
CA GLN A 115 -22.62 3.37 -8.26
C GLN A 115 -21.78 4.65 -8.45
N GLU A 116 -22.08 5.71 -7.71
CA GLU A 116 -21.30 6.94 -7.70
C GLU A 116 -19.91 6.69 -7.13
N VAL A 117 -19.81 6.04 -5.97
CA VAL A 117 -18.55 5.62 -5.34
C VAL A 117 -17.75 4.77 -6.31
N ALA A 118 -18.36 3.75 -6.93
CA ALA A 118 -17.69 2.88 -7.89
C ALA A 118 -17.14 3.63 -9.11
N ARG A 119 -17.86 4.65 -9.59
CA ARG A 119 -17.43 5.46 -10.74
C ARG A 119 -16.18 6.31 -10.39
N ARG A 120 -16.16 6.99 -9.22
CA ARG A 120 -15.00 7.78 -8.75
C ARG A 120 -13.81 6.90 -8.44
N ALA A 121 -14.00 5.88 -7.63
CA ALA A 121 -12.96 4.93 -7.28
C ALA A 121 -12.34 4.29 -8.52
N GLY A 122 -13.17 3.94 -9.52
CA GLY A 122 -12.69 3.40 -10.79
C GLY A 122 -11.70 4.31 -11.52
N ARG A 123 -11.92 5.64 -11.54
CA ARG A 123 -10.99 6.60 -12.14
C ARG A 123 -9.63 6.62 -11.44
N VAL A 124 -9.65 6.50 -10.11
CA VAL A 124 -8.44 6.44 -9.28
C VAL A 124 -7.68 5.14 -9.53
N ILE A 125 -8.39 4.00 -9.55
CA ILE A 125 -7.80 2.68 -9.86
C ILE A 125 -7.18 2.66 -11.25
N GLU A 126 -7.86 3.17 -12.28
CA GLU A 126 -7.31 3.26 -13.64
C GLU A 126 -6.02 4.09 -13.68
N THR A 127 -5.95 5.19 -12.91
CA THR A 127 -4.74 6.00 -12.82
C THR A 127 -3.61 5.22 -12.14
N GLY A 128 -3.91 4.53 -11.04
CA GLY A 128 -2.93 3.68 -10.35
C GLY A 128 -2.41 2.54 -11.23
N ILE A 129 -3.28 1.90 -12.03
CA ILE A 129 -2.87 0.86 -13.00
C ILE A 129 -1.91 1.44 -14.03
N ARG A 130 -2.21 2.60 -14.62
CA ARG A 130 -1.28 3.27 -15.56
C ARG A 130 0.06 3.61 -14.91
N ASN A 131 0.07 3.85 -13.60
CA ASN A 131 1.26 4.08 -12.80
C ASN A 131 1.91 2.77 -12.27
N GLY A 132 1.47 1.60 -12.76
CA GLY A 132 2.11 0.32 -12.50
C GLY A 132 1.60 -0.44 -11.29
N THR A 133 0.54 0.00 -10.64
CA THR A 133 -0.06 -0.71 -9.50
C THR A 133 -0.91 -1.87 -9.99
N THR A 134 -0.63 -3.08 -9.52
CA THR A 134 -1.36 -4.32 -9.88
C THR A 134 -2.14 -4.91 -8.70
N PHE A 135 -1.97 -4.35 -7.51
CA PHE A 135 -2.71 -4.73 -6.30
C PHE A 135 -3.07 -3.48 -5.50
N PHE A 136 -4.33 -3.43 -5.04
CA PHE A 136 -4.84 -2.36 -4.19
C PHE A 136 -5.53 -2.94 -2.95
N ARG A 137 -5.32 -2.29 -1.78
CA ARG A 137 -6.15 -2.47 -0.61
C ARG A 137 -6.93 -1.18 -0.39
N LEU A 138 -8.25 -1.24 -0.59
CA LEU A 138 -9.15 -0.09 -0.57
C LEU A 138 -9.90 -0.03 0.75
N PHE A 139 -9.88 1.11 1.40
CA PHE A 139 -10.64 1.37 2.62
C PHE A 139 -12.03 1.88 2.26
N ALA A 140 -13.04 1.24 2.83
CA ALA A 140 -14.45 1.59 2.68
C ALA A 140 -15.01 2.05 4.01
N ASP A 141 -15.44 3.31 4.10
CA ASP A 141 -16.07 3.83 5.31
C ASP A 141 -17.38 3.06 5.61
N VAL A 142 -17.41 2.39 6.76
CA VAL A 142 -18.55 1.62 7.28
C VAL A 142 -18.89 2.13 8.66
N GLY A 143 -20.08 2.66 8.83
CA GLY A 143 -20.57 3.24 10.08
C GLY A 143 -22.01 3.74 9.93
N THR A 144 -22.62 4.23 11.01
CA THR A 144 -24.05 4.57 11.02
C THR A 144 -24.40 5.73 10.07
N ILE A 145 -23.44 6.61 9.73
CA ILE A 145 -23.65 7.74 8.82
C ILE A 145 -23.78 7.28 7.37
N GLY A 146 -22.81 6.48 6.89
CA GLY A 146 -22.73 6.00 5.51
C GLY A 146 -23.43 4.67 5.28
N GLY A 147 -23.67 3.89 6.32
CA GLY A 147 -24.10 2.49 6.21
C GLY A 147 -23.04 1.66 5.47
N LEU A 148 -23.48 0.80 4.59
CA LEU A 148 -22.64 -0.09 3.79
C LEU A 148 -22.33 0.45 2.38
N ARG A 149 -22.80 1.66 2.04
CA ARG A 149 -22.77 2.16 0.66
C ARG A 149 -21.37 2.28 0.07
N ALA A 150 -20.39 2.70 0.87
CA ALA A 150 -19.00 2.76 0.44
C ALA A 150 -18.44 1.37 0.16
N ALA A 151 -18.65 0.41 1.08
CA ALA A 151 -18.23 -0.97 0.89
C ALA A 151 -18.84 -1.60 -0.36
N GLN A 152 -20.16 -1.45 -0.56
CA GLN A 152 -20.85 -1.92 -1.75
C GLN A 152 -20.26 -1.32 -3.04
N GLY A 153 -19.96 -0.01 -3.04
CA GLY A 153 -19.32 0.65 -4.17
C GLY A 153 -17.94 0.09 -4.49
N LEU A 154 -17.10 -0.15 -3.47
CA LEU A 154 -15.76 -0.71 -3.68
C LEU A 154 -15.78 -2.20 -4.05
N LEU A 155 -16.76 -2.97 -3.61
CA LEU A 155 -16.98 -4.34 -4.08
C LEU A 155 -17.33 -4.38 -5.57
N LEU A 156 -18.17 -3.45 -6.07
CA LEU A 156 -18.43 -3.29 -7.50
C LEU A 156 -17.14 -2.96 -8.30
N VAL A 157 -16.28 -2.11 -7.74
CA VAL A 157 -14.95 -1.82 -8.34
C VAL A 157 -14.11 -3.08 -8.42
N ARG A 158 -14.04 -3.87 -7.35
CA ARG A 158 -13.28 -5.13 -7.34
C ARG A 158 -13.71 -6.06 -8.47
N GLU A 159 -15.00 -6.25 -8.66
CA GLU A 159 -15.54 -7.09 -9.74
C GLU A 159 -15.21 -6.52 -11.12
N LYS A 160 -15.43 -5.22 -11.31
CA LYS A 160 -15.20 -4.54 -12.59
C LYS A 160 -13.75 -4.62 -13.05
N TYR A 161 -12.80 -4.46 -12.14
CA TYR A 161 -11.37 -4.38 -12.46
C TYR A 161 -10.60 -5.69 -12.23
N ALA A 162 -11.26 -6.80 -11.94
CA ALA A 162 -10.66 -8.10 -11.60
C ALA A 162 -9.66 -8.65 -12.65
N ARG A 163 -9.78 -8.23 -13.91
CA ARG A 163 -8.83 -8.60 -14.97
C ARG A 163 -7.60 -7.70 -15.05
N LEU A 164 -7.65 -6.51 -14.43
CA LEU A 164 -6.63 -5.47 -14.52
C LEU A 164 -5.82 -5.33 -13.25
N CYS A 165 -6.38 -5.64 -12.09
CA CYS A 165 -5.69 -5.61 -10.81
C CYS A 165 -6.38 -6.51 -9.79
N ASP A 166 -5.63 -6.92 -8.76
CA ASP A 166 -6.21 -7.56 -7.58
C ASP A 166 -6.62 -6.46 -6.58
N ILE A 167 -7.77 -6.62 -5.93
CA ILE A 167 -8.30 -5.66 -4.96
C ILE A 167 -8.74 -6.40 -3.69
N GLN A 168 -8.28 -5.92 -2.53
CA GLN A 168 -8.86 -6.19 -1.21
C GLN A 168 -9.65 -4.98 -0.73
N VAL A 169 -10.79 -5.20 -0.10
CA VAL A 169 -11.63 -4.16 0.51
C VAL A 169 -11.58 -4.29 2.03
N VAL A 170 -11.24 -3.18 2.71
CA VAL A 170 -11.23 -3.08 4.17
C VAL A 170 -12.56 -2.51 4.63
N ALA A 171 -13.25 -3.18 5.56
CA ALA A 171 -14.39 -2.60 6.26
C ALA A 171 -13.85 -1.66 7.35
N PHE A 172 -14.01 -0.34 7.19
CA PHE A 172 -13.29 0.67 7.97
C PHE A 172 -14.25 1.59 8.75
N PRO A 173 -14.17 1.61 10.10
CA PRO A 173 -15.05 2.44 10.94
C PRO A 173 -14.47 3.84 11.13
N GLN A 174 -14.66 4.75 10.17
CA GLN A 174 -14.12 6.11 10.19
C GLN A 174 -14.56 6.93 11.41
N GLU A 175 -15.77 6.68 11.94
CA GLU A 175 -16.31 7.37 13.11
C GLU A 175 -15.99 6.67 14.43
N GLY A 176 -15.19 5.60 14.42
CA GLY A 176 -14.98 4.73 15.57
C GLY A 176 -15.98 3.58 15.62
N ILE A 177 -15.86 2.73 16.63
CA ILE A 177 -16.79 1.60 16.86
C ILE A 177 -17.59 1.84 18.15
N VAL A 178 -16.92 2.21 19.23
CA VAL A 178 -17.56 2.41 20.54
C VAL A 178 -18.34 3.73 20.55
N ARG A 179 -17.76 4.78 19.96
CA ARG A 179 -18.41 6.09 19.84
C ARG A 179 -19.49 6.17 18.74
N ASP A 180 -19.60 5.18 17.86
CA ASP A 180 -20.64 5.04 16.84
C ASP A 180 -21.45 3.75 17.08
N PRO A 181 -22.41 3.75 18.06
CA PRO A 181 -23.19 2.57 18.40
C PRO A 181 -23.95 2.01 17.19
N GLY A 182 -23.69 0.75 16.85
CA GLY A 182 -24.18 0.08 15.65
C GLY A 182 -23.10 -0.14 14.57
N ALA A 183 -21.93 0.47 14.72
CA ALA A 183 -20.83 0.31 13.76
C ALA A 183 -20.27 -1.12 13.76
N ALA A 184 -20.19 -1.79 14.91
CA ALA A 184 -19.70 -3.16 15.01
C ALA A 184 -20.55 -4.14 14.18
N GLU A 185 -21.87 -4.02 14.25
CA GLU A 185 -22.82 -4.83 13.48
C GLU A 185 -22.73 -4.53 11.98
N LEU A 186 -22.50 -3.27 11.60
CA LEU A 186 -22.30 -2.88 10.21
C LEU A 186 -20.96 -3.41 9.67
N LEU A 187 -19.90 -3.41 10.48
CA LEU A 187 -18.62 -4.02 10.10
C LEU A 187 -18.79 -5.53 9.85
N ASP A 188 -19.44 -6.25 10.78
CA ASP A 188 -19.75 -7.67 10.61
C ASP A 188 -20.53 -7.94 9.32
N GLU A 189 -21.53 -7.11 9.03
CA GLU A 189 -22.31 -7.21 7.79
C GLU A 189 -21.48 -6.91 6.54
N ALA A 190 -20.59 -5.90 6.57
CA ALA A 190 -19.68 -5.61 5.46
C ALA A 190 -18.73 -6.79 5.16
N LEU A 191 -18.23 -7.45 6.21
CA LEU A 191 -17.38 -8.65 6.07
C LEU A 191 -18.18 -9.82 5.47
N LYS A 192 -19.43 -10.02 5.88
CA LYS A 192 -20.34 -11.03 5.28
C LYS A 192 -20.63 -10.74 3.82
N GLN A 193 -20.70 -9.45 3.42
CA GLN A 193 -20.89 -9.05 2.02
C GLN A 193 -19.62 -9.16 1.18
N GLY A 194 -18.49 -9.52 1.79
CA GLY A 194 -17.25 -9.86 1.08
C GLY A 194 -16.12 -8.84 1.20
N CYS A 195 -16.14 -7.94 2.18
CA CYS A 195 -14.94 -7.22 2.55
C CYS A 195 -13.87 -8.20 3.06
N ASP A 196 -12.60 -7.94 2.71
CA ASP A 196 -11.50 -8.90 2.86
C ASP A 196 -10.65 -8.69 4.12
N VAL A 197 -10.77 -7.52 4.76
CA VAL A 197 -9.90 -7.10 5.87
C VAL A 197 -10.71 -6.32 6.89
N VAL A 198 -10.44 -6.55 8.17
CA VAL A 198 -11.04 -5.78 9.27
C VAL A 198 -10.26 -4.48 9.45
N GLY A 199 -10.93 -3.36 9.33
CA GLY A 199 -10.40 -2.02 9.60
C GLY A 199 -10.57 -1.60 11.05
N GLY A 200 -9.92 -0.49 11.44
CA GLY A 200 -10.09 0.13 12.75
C GLY A 200 -9.49 1.53 12.82
N LEU A 201 -10.02 2.36 13.72
CA LEU A 201 -9.56 3.71 14.02
C LEU A 201 -9.60 3.97 15.55
N PRO A 202 -8.81 3.22 16.36
CA PRO A 202 -8.94 3.25 17.81
C PRO A 202 -8.60 4.59 18.43
N TRP A 203 -7.67 5.36 17.88
CA TRP A 203 -7.26 6.66 18.45
C TRP A 203 -8.37 7.72 18.37
N TYR A 204 -9.42 7.49 17.55
CA TYR A 204 -10.54 8.43 17.40
C TYR A 204 -11.66 8.20 18.44
N GLU A 205 -11.59 7.15 19.23
CA GLU A 205 -12.51 6.94 20.36
C GLU A 205 -12.33 8.04 21.45
N TYR A 206 -13.31 8.19 22.35
CA TYR A 206 -13.26 9.25 23.36
C TYR A 206 -12.24 9.02 24.48
N SER A 207 -11.80 7.79 24.69
CA SER A 207 -10.87 7.43 25.76
C SER A 207 -9.98 6.26 25.39
N ASP A 208 -8.84 6.12 26.10
CA ASP A 208 -7.94 4.96 25.94
C ASP A 208 -8.63 3.63 26.25
N ALA A 209 -9.61 3.62 27.15
CA ALA A 209 -10.39 2.42 27.46
C ALA A 209 -11.24 1.99 26.25
N GLU A 210 -11.91 2.95 25.61
CA GLU A 210 -12.68 2.70 24.40
C GLU A 210 -11.78 2.35 23.21
N ALA A 211 -10.62 2.99 23.08
CA ALA A 211 -9.63 2.62 22.06
C ALA A 211 -9.19 1.14 22.17
N ARG A 212 -8.99 0.65 23.39
CA ARG A 212 -8.70 -0.77 23.65
C ARG A 212 -9.89 -1.67 23.31
N GLN A 213 -11.10 -1.29 23.71
CA GLN A 213 -12.32 -2.02 23.37
C GLN A 213 -12.53 -2.08 21.85
N HIS A 214 -12.28 -0.98 21.12
CA HIS A 214 -12.30 -0.93 19.69
C HIS A 214 -11.36 -2.00 19.06
N ILE A 215 -10.10 -2.05 19.52
CA ILE A 215 -9.13 -3.05 19.07
C ILE A 215 -9.65 -4.47 19.38
N ASP A 216 -10.19 -4.68 20.58
CA ASP A 216 -10.71 -5.98 20.99
C ASP A 216 -11.86 -6.45 20.08
N ILE A 217 -12.80 -5.58 19.74
CA ILE A 217 -13.89 -5.86 18.79
C ILE A 217 -13.33 -6.22 17.40
N CYS A 218 -12.34 -5.48 16.89
CA CYS A 218 -11.73 -5.79 15.60
C CYS A 218 -11.05 -7.18 15.57
N PHE A 219 -10.36 -7.57 16.66
CA PHE A 219 -9.79 -8.91 16.75
C PHE A 219 -10.86 -10.02 16.81
N ASP A 220 -11.97 -9.77 17.50
CA ASP A 220 -13.08 -10.72 17.56
C ASP A 220 -13.72 -10.91 16.19
N LEU A 221 -13.96 -9.83 15.44
CA LEU A 221 -14.42 -9.91 14.05
C LEU A 221 -13.42 -10.62 13.15
N ALA A 222 -12.12 -10.32 13.29
CA ALA A 222 -11.09 -10.95 12.49
C ALA A 222 -10.99 -12.47 12.76
N LYS A 223 -11.16 -12.91 14.01
CA LYS A 223 -11.23 -14.34 14.36
C LYS A 223 -12.50 -15.00 13.81
N GLN A 224 -13.64 -14.33 13.96
CA GLN A 224 -14.94 -14.83 13.50
C GLN A 224 -14.94 -15.10 11.99
N HIS A 225 -14.29 -14.23 11.19
CA HIS A 225 -14.26 -14.32 9.73
C HIS A 225 -12.95 -14.90 9.16
N ASP A 226 -11.97 -15.23 10.00
CA ASP A 226 -10.59 -15.62 9.63
C ASP A 226 -9.91 -14.62 8.70
N LEU A 227 -10.02 -13.34 8.99
CA LEU A 227 -9.49 -12.23 8.19
C LEU A 227 -8.31 -11.54 8.85
N ASP A 228 -7.55 -10.81 8.04
CA ASP A 228 -6.46 -9.96 8.51
C ASP A 228 -6.99 -8.62 9.04
N ILE A 229 -6.16 -7.90 9.78
CA ILE A 229 -6.48 -6.61 10.39
C ILE A 229 -5.61 -5.51 9.78
N HIS A 230 -6.22 -4.36 9.44
CA HIS A 230 -5.49 -3.17 9.01
C HIS A 230 -6.14 -1.92 9.62
N MET A 231 -5.50 -1.34 10.64
CA MET A 231 -6.02 -0.19 11.39
C MET A 231 -5.18 1.07 11.17
N LEU A 232 -5.84 2.23 11.23
CA LEU A 232 -5.18 3.53 11.39
C LEU A 232 -4.92 3.75 12.89
N VAL A 233 -3.66 3.64 13.29
CA VAL A 233 -3.24 3.56 14.70
C VAL A 233 -2.45 4.80 15.05
N ASP A 234 -2.85 5.46 16.14
CA ASP A 234 -2.14 6.63 16.68
C ASP A 234 -1.83 7.70 15.60
N ASP A 235 -2.80 7.92 14.68
CA ASP A 235 -2.71 8.94 13.62
C ASP A 235 -3.04 10.31 14.21
N THR A 236 -2.20 10.75 15.13
CA THR A 236 -2.34 11.99 15.89
C THR A 236 -0.97 12.50 16.29
N ASP A 237 -0.91 13.80 16.65
CA ASP A 237 0.28 14.44 17.20
C ASP A 237 0.45 14.22 18.70
N ASP A 238 -0.53 13.62 19.39
CA ASP A 238 -0.48 13.35 20.83
C ASP A 238 0.45 12.17 21.14
N ALA A 239 1.59 12.46 21.75
CA ALA A 239 2.54 11.45 22.21
C ALA A 239 2.00 10.52 23.32
N ASN A 240 0.82 10.80 23.88
CA ASN A 240 0.16 9.92 24.84
C ASN A 240 -0.79 8.93 24.16
N SER A 241 -1.09 9.07 22.87
CA SER A 241 -1.81 8.04 22.11
C SER A 241 -0.97 6.77 22.05
N ARG A 242 -1.53 5.66 22.54
CA ARG A 242 -0.79 4.39 22.78
C ARG A 242 -1.56 3.16 22.34
N SER A 243 -2.43 3.31 21.35
CA SER A 243 -3.17 2.18 20.82
C SER A 243 -2.28 1.16 20.11
N LEU A 244 -1.12 1.58 19.57
CA LEU A 244 -0.10 0.69 19.00
C LEU A 244 0.45 -0.31 20.05
N GLU A 245 0.64 0.11 21.32
CA GLU A 245 1.08 -0.79 22.39
C GLU A 245 0.06 -1.91 22.62
N HIS A 246 -1.23 -1.55 22.72
CA HIS A 246 -2.30 -2.54 22.92
C HIS A 246 -2.45 -3.44 21.71
N LEU A 247 -2.40 -2.90 20.49
CA LEU A 247 -2.47 -3.65 19.24
C LEU A 247 -1.35 -4.71 19.15
N ALA A 248 -0.09 -4.32 19.42
CA ALA A 248 1.04 -5.23 19.38
C ALA A 248 0.91 -6.33 20.46
N LEU A 249 0.51 -5.95 21.67
CA LEU A 249 0.28 -6.89 22.77
C LEU A 249 -0.83 -7.90 22.40
N LYS A 250 -1.95 -7.44 21.85
CA LYS A 250 -3.06 -8.30 21.44
C LYS A 250 -2.66 -9.22 20.30
N THR A 251 -1.92 -8.70 19.31
CA THR A 251 -1.37 -9.51 18.23
C THR A 251 -0.54 -10.70 18.75
N MET A 252 0.32 -10.45 19.73
CA MET A 252 1.11 -11.54 20.36
C MET A 252 0.23 -12.55 21.12
N ARG A 253 -0.72 -12.05 21.90
CA ARG A 253 -1.58 -12.91 22.75
C ARG A 253 -2.55 -13.76 21.95
N GLU A 254 -3.07 -13.24 20.85
CA GLU A 254 -4.03 -13.91 19.99
C GLU A 254 -3.36 -14.72 18.84
N GLY A 255 -2.02 -14.65 18.73
CA GLY A 255 -1.29 -15.39 17.70
C GLY A 255 -1.46 -14.84 16.26
N PHE A 256 -1.82 -13.57 16.09
CA PHE A 256 -2.06 -12.92 14.80
C PHE A 256 -0.77 -12.40 14.10
N HIS A 257 0.37 -13.02 14.38
CA HIS A 257 1.66 -12.62 13.81
C HIS A 257 1.62 -12.57 12.28
N GLY A 258 2.01 -11.42 11.70
CA GLY A 258 2.06 -11.22 10.25
C GLY A 258 0.68 -11.01 9.59
N ARG A 259 -0.40 -10.93 10.37
CA ARG A 259 -1.78 -10.69 9.91
C ARG A 259 -2.30 -9.29 10.27
N VAL A 260 -1.48 -8.48 10.93
CA VAL A 260 -1.87 -7.15 11.43
C VAL A 260 -0.99 -6.08 10.80
N THR A 261 -1.64 -5.05 10.27
CA THR A 261 -0.99 -3.83 9.76
C THR A 261 -1.49 -2.64 10.58
N ALA A 262 -0.56 -1.80 11.06
CA ALA A 262 -0.84 -0.52 11.69
C ALA A 262 -0.41 0.61 10.75
N SER A 263 -1.35 1.46 10.35
CA SER A 263 -1.06 2.61 9.49
C SER A 263 -0.79 3.87 10.30
N HIS A 264 -0.06 4.79 9.71
CA HIS A 264 0.35 6.10 10.21
C HIS A 264 1.31 6.02 11.39
N CYS A 265 0.84 5.69 12.58
CA CYS A 265 1.62 5.68 13.82
C CYS A 265 2.34 7.02 14.07
N GLY A 266 1.67 8.14 13.72
CA GLY A 266 2.22 9.49 13.77
C GLY A 266 2.66 9.93 15.16
N ALA A 267 1.94 9.48 16.21
CA ALA A 267 2.27 9.76 17.61
C ALA A 267 3.70 9.33 17.98
N MET A 268 4.28 8.33 17.29
CA MET A 268 5.67 7.89 17.52
C MET A 268 6.68 9.02 17.34
N ALA A 269 6.38 10.03 16.52
CA ALA A 269 7.23 11.21 16.37
C ALA A 269 7.43 11.99 17.66
N GLY A 270 6.46 11.90 18.58
CA GLY A 270 6.47 12.56 19.89
C GLY A 270 6.89 11.66 21.06
N TYR A 271 7.07 10.36 20.84
CA TYR A 271 7.48 9.45 21.93
C TYR A 271 8.90 9.77 22.44
N ASN A 272 9.11 9.69 23.75
CA ASN A 272 10.47 9.65 24.26
C ASN A 272 11.18 8.36 23.80
N ASP A 273 12.51 8.39 23.74
CA ASP A 273 13.29 7.31 23.14
C ASP A 273 13.15 5.97 23.88
N VAL A 274 13.00 6.00 25.22
CA VAL A 274 12.84 4.77 26.01
C VAL A 274 11.52 4.08 25.68
N TYR A 275 10.43 4.84 25.63
CA TYR A 275 9.12 4.30 25.27
C TYR A 275 9.09 3.85 23.78
N ALA A 276 9.67 4.66 22.90
CA ALA A 276 9.77 4.29 21.47
C ALA A 276 10.51 2.96 21.27
N ALA A 277 11.66 2.77 21.94
CA ALA A 277 12.40 1.52 21.86
C ALA A 277 11.57 0.31 22.33
N LYS A 278 10.85 0.45 23.47
CA LYS A 278 9.92 -0.59 23.95
C LYS A 278 8.87 -0.95 22.91
N ILE A 279 8.22 0.06 22.30
CA ILE A 279 7.15 -0.18 21.34
C ILE A 279 7.66 -0.79 20.06
N ILE A 280 8.81 -0.33 19.56
CA ILE A 280 9.45 -0.91 18.34
C ILE A 280 9.80 -2.39 18.57
N ASP A 281 10.31 -2.75 19.76
CA ASP A 281 10.59 -4.14 20.12
C ASP A 281 9.31 -4.99 20.16
N MET A 282 8.22 -4.44 20.73
CA MET A 282 6.92 -5.12 20.75
C MET A 282 6.36 -5.34 19.34
N VAL A 283 6.40 -4.32 18.49
CA VAL A 283 5.95 -4.37 17.08
C VAL A 283 6.73 -5.42 16.30
N ALA A 284 8.07 -5.46 16.47
CA ALA A 284 8.92 -6.46 15.84
C ALA A 284 8.61 -7.88 16.33
N THR A 285 8.45 -8.08 17.64
CA THR A 285 8.10 -9.38 18.24
C THR A 285 6.72 -9.86 17.80
N ALA A 286 5.75 -8.96 17.70
CA ALA A 286 4.40 -9.24 17.24
C ALA A 286 4.34 -9.48 15.71
N ASN A 287 5.41 -9.17 14.97
CA ASN A 287 5.43 -9.17 13.51
C ASN A 287 4.26 -8.35 12.92
N VAL A 288 4.02 -7.17 13.49
CA VAL A 288 3.07 -6.18 12.97
C VAL A 288 3.75 -5.40 11.85
N THR A 289 3.08 -5.23 10.71
CA THR A 289 3.52 -4.34 9.64
C THR A 289 3.17 -2.89 9.98
N ILE A 290 4.10 -1.96 9.74
CA ILE A 290 3.83 -0.52 9.85
C ILE A 290 3.68 0.08 8.46
N SER A 291 2.49 0.63 8.15
CA SER A 291 2.24 1.40 6.93
C SER A 291 2.42 2.89 7.23
N ALA A 292 3.62 3.39 6.99
CA ALA A 292 3.95 4.79 7.23
C ALA A 292 3.58 5.62 5.99
N ASN A 293 2.36 6.15 5.95
CA ASN A 293 1.83 6.94 4.83
C ASN A 293 2.32 8.40 4.94
N THR A 294 3.60 8.61 4.70
CA THR A 294 4.33 9.81 5.11
C THR A 294 3.84 11.09 4.46
N HIS A 295 3.39 11.06 3.21
CA HIS A 295 2.96 12.26 2.50
C HIS A 295 1.65 12.84 3.06
N ILE A 296 0.69 12.02 3.46
CA ILE A 296 -0.52 12.51 4.12
C ILE A 296 -0.21 13.07 5.52
N ASN A 297 0.65 12.38 6.29
CA ASN A 297 1.07 12.88 7.59
C ASN A 297 1.76 14.24 7.51
N LEU A 298 2.57 14.52 6.46
CA LEU A 298 3.17 15.84 6.25
C LEU A 298 2.14 16.96 6.06
N VAL A 299 0.95 16.63 5.58
CA VAL A 299 -0.14 17.60 5.38
C VAL A 299 -1.02 17.72 6.62
N CYS A 300 -1.38 16.59 7.24
CA CYS A 300 -2.36 16.56 8.32
C CYS A 300 -1.76 16.76 9.72
N SER A 301 -0.50 16.28 9.95
CA SER A 301 0.14 16.33 11.27
C SER A 301 0.82 17.68 11.55
N ALA A 302 1.18 17.91 12.80
CA ALA A 302 1.92 19.07 13.31
C ALA A 302 1.26 20.43 13.01
N ARG A 303 -0.08 20.45 12.86
CA ARG A 303 -0.83 21.67 12.59
C ARG A 303 -0.80 22.67 13.75
N LEU A 304 -0.69 22.19 14.98
CA LEU A 304 -0.59 23.01 16.19
C LEU A 304 0.85 23.29 16.61
N ASP A 305 1.83 22.64 15.98
CA ASP A 305 3.24 22.90 16.27
C ASP A 305 3.63 24.31 15.77
N ARG A 306 4.42 25.01 16.59
CA ARG A 306 5.12 26.23 16.18
C ARG A 306 6.43 25.83 15.49
N GLU A 307 7.54 26.45 15.76
CA GLU A 307 8.85 26.06 15.23
C GLU A 307 9.72 25.44 16.35
N PRO A 308 10.47 24.36 16.09
CA PRO A 308 10.51 23.55 14.85
C PRO A 308 9.29 22.62 14.73
N LYS A 309 8.72 22.50 13.53
CA LYS A 309 7.61 21.58 13.26
C LYS A 309 8.09 20.14 13.20
N ARG A 310 7.37 19.24 13.86
CA ARG A 310 7.57 17.78 13.69
C ARG A 310 7.16 17.34 12.30
N ARG A 311 7.77 16.28 11.79
CA ARG A 311 7.31 15.65 10.55
C ARG A 311 6.04 14.82 10.72
N GLY A 312 5.66 14.47 11.95
CA GLY A 312 4.44 13.72 12.28
C GLY A 312 4.38 12.31 11.71
N ILE A 313 5.52 11.68 11.46
CA ILE A 313 5.60 10.34 10.86
C ILE A 313 6.12 9.31 11.88
N ALA A 314 5.83 8.02 11.63
CA ALA A 314 6.43 6.92 12.36
C ALA A 314 7.97 6.97 12.34
N ARG A 315 8.62 6.40 13.33
CA ARG A 315 10.10 6.31 13.43
C ARG A 315 10.68 5.27 12.46
N VAL A 316 10.57 5.56 11.15
CA VAL A 316 10.83 4.61 10.07
C VAL A 316 12.23 4.00 10.14
N LYS A 317 13.29 4.80 10.36
CA LYS A 317 14.67 4.29 10.45
C LYS A 317 14.87 3.31 11.60
N GLU A 318 14.29 3.62 12.75
CA GLU A 318 14.38 2.76 13.94
C GLU A 318 13.60 1.45 13.75
N LEU A 319 12.41 1.53 13.14
CA LEU A 319 11.60 0.37 12.78
C LEU A 319 12.35 -0.55 11.81
N LEU A 320 12.95 0.01 10.74
CA LEU A 320 13.76 -0.73 9.77
C LEU A 320 14.98 -1.38 10.43
N ALA A 321 15.69 -0.63 11.29
CA ALA A 321 16.86 -1.13 12.01
C ALA A 321 16.51 -2.33 12.91
N ARG A 322 15.27 -2.40 13.40
CA ARG A 322 14.76 -3.51 14.22
C ARG A 322 14.15 -4.66 13.39
N GLY A 323 14.14 -4.53 12.06
CA GLY A 323 13.63 -5.56 11.15
C GLY A 323 12.10 -5.57 11.00
N VAL A 324 11.42 -4.51 11.42
CA VAL A 324 9.97 -4.36 11.22
C VAL A 324 9.68 -4.24 9.73
N ASN A 325 8.64 -4.92 9.25
CA ASN A 325 8.14 -4.74 7.89
C ASN A 325 7.48 -3.35 7.78
N VAL A 326 8.16 -2.42 7.11
CA VAL A 326 7.63 -1.07 6.86
C VAL A 326 7.18 -0.98 5.40
N VAL A 327 6.00 -0.41 5.19
CA VAL A 327 5.41 -0.14 3.88
C VAL A 327 5.00 1.34 3.77
N SER A 328 4.74 1.80 2.57
CA SER A 328 4.19 3.12 2.30
C SER A 328 3.16 3.05 1.18
N SER A 329 2.08 3.80 1.30
CA SER A 329 0.94 3.73 0.39
C SER A 329 0.36 5.12 0.12
N GLN A 330 -0.51 5.22 -0.90
CA GLN A 330 -1.05 6.50 -1.37
C GLN A 330 -1.94 7.18 -0.34
N ASP A 331 -2.77 6.42 0.37
CA ASP A 331 -3.77 6.92 1.31
C ASP A 331 -4.91 7.68 0.61
N ASP A 332 -4.94 9.01 0.69
CA ASP A 332 -5.99 9.84 0.13
C ASP A 332 -5.62 10.44 -1.24
N VAL A 333 -6.62 10.81 -2.04
CA VAL A 333 -6.45 11.44 -3.37
C VAL A 333 -7.54 12.47 -3.58
N ASP A 334 -7.16 13.75 -3.58
CA ASP A 334 -8.03 14.88 -3.89
C ASP A 334 -9.35 14.85 -3.10
N ASP A 335 -9.21 14.96 -1.79
CA ASP A 335 -10.31 14.95 -0.83
C ASP A 335 -10.07 15.95 0.32
N PRO A 336 -10.97 16.08 1.30
CA PRO A 336 -10.81 17.02 2.41
C PRO A 336 -9.60 16.77 3.33
N TYR A 337 -9.03 15.56 3.31
CA TYR A 337 -7.83 15.21 4.07
C TYR A 337 -6.56 15.61 3.33
N TYR A 338 -6.56 15.41 2.00
CA TYR A 338 -5.37 15.57 1.17
C TYR A 338 -5.72 16.09 -0.22
N PRO A 339 -5.47 17.38 -0.53
CA PRO A 339 -5.88 18.02 -1.79
C PRO A 339 -4.95 17.70 -2.96
N PHE A 340 -4.11 16.69 -2.84
CA PHE A 340 -3.13 16.26 -3.84
C PHE A 340 -3.33 14.78 -4.17
N GLY A 341 -2.30 14.17 -4.71
CA GLY A 341 -2.23 12.74 -4.94
C GLY A 341 -2.67 12.33 -6.34
N LYS A 342 -1.89 11.44 -6.84
CA LYS A 342 -2.22 10.60 -7.98
C LYS A 342 -1.75 9.20 -7.58
N PRO A 343 -2.53 8.13 -7.66
CA PRO A 343 -2.10 6.82 -7.18
C PRO A 343 -0.83 6.33 -7.90
N ASP A 344 0.32 6.81 -7.46
CA ASP A 344 1.64 6.53 -8.02
C ASP A 344 2.60 6.10 -6.92
N GLN A 345 2.79 4.80 -6.78
CA GLN A 345 3.62 4.22 -5.74
C GLN A 345 5.11 4.61 -5.85
N LEU A 346 5.58 5.00 -7.03
CA LEU A 346 6.93 5.51 -7.19
C LEU A 346 7.09 6.93 -6.60
N GLU A 347 6.05 7.77 -6.72
CA GLU A 347 5.99 9.07 -6.06
C GLU A 347 5.90 8.90 -4.53
N VAL A 348 5.06 8.00 -4.06
CA VAL A 348 4.95 7.64 -2.63
C VAL A 348 6.32 7.21 -2.07
N ALA A 349 7.05 6.38 -2.81
CA ALA A 349 8.41 5.97 -2.44
C ALA A 349 9.38 7.17 -2.39
N LEU A 350 9.31 8.10 -3.35
CA LEU A 350 10.12 9.32 -3.33
C LEU A 350 9.82 10.19 -2.10
N MET A 351 8.53 10.36 -1.77
CA MET A 351 8.12 11.12 -0.58
C MET A 351 8.62 10.45 0.71
N MET A 352 8.58 9.12 0.80
CA MET A 352 9.15 8.37 1.91
C MET A 352 10.66 8.62 2.03
N ALA A 353 11.40 8.57 0.92
CA ALA A 353 12.84 8.82 0.93
C ALA A 353 13.18 10.20 1.49
N HIS A 354 12.43 11.24 1.11
CA HIS A 354 12.61 12.60 1.63
C HIS A 354 12.22 12.71 3.11
N THR A 355 11.04 12.22 3.44
CA THR A 355 10.44 12.40 4.76
C THR A 355 11.20 11.67 5.86
N ALA A 356 11.58 10.40 5.60
CA ALA A 356 12.36 9.60 6.54
C ALA A 356 13.87 9.77 6.35
N GLN A 357 14.33 10.62 5.42
CA GLN A 357 15.75 10.85 5.11
C GLN A 357 16.51 9.56 4.73
N LEU A 358 15.87 8.72 3.92
CA LEU A 358 16.40 7.46 3.42
C LEU A 358 17.09 7.72 2.07
N THR A 359 18.36 8.14 2.08
CA THR A 359 19.06 8.66 0.90
C THR A 359 20.33 7.89 0.50
N LEU A 360 20.77 6.96 1.34
CA LEU A 360 21.91 6.11 1.04
C LEU A 360 21.54 5.03 0.00
N PRO A 361 22.48 4.50 -0.78
CA PRO A 361 22.18 3.53 -1.83
C PRO A 361 21.32 2.34 -1.36
N HIS A 362 21.63 1.76 -0.22
CA HIS A 362 20.85 0.65 0.35
C HIS A 362 19.47 1.11 0.89
N GLU A 363 19.38 2.34 1.39
CA GLU A 363 18.11 2.92 1.86
C GLU A 363 17.13 3.17 0.71
N LEU A 364 17.62 3.58 -0.47
CA LEU A 364 16.78 3.74 -1.66
C LEU A 364 16.18 2.41 -2.13
N GLU A 365 16.93 1.31 -2.02
CA GLU A 365 16.41 -0.03 -2.27
C GLU A 365 15.33 -0.42 -1.24
N GLN A 366 15.55 -0.11 0.04
CA GLN A 366 14.55 -0.34 1.11
C GLN A 366 13.26 0.47 0.87
N VAL A 367 13.38 1.73 0.45
CA VAL A 367 12.23 2.58 0.10
C VAL A 367 11.43 1.96 -1.04
N PHE A 368 12.11 1.44 -2.05
CA PHE A 368 11.44 0.77 -3.17
C PHE A 368 10.75 -0.54 -2.74
N ASP A 369 11.35 -1.26 -1.79
CA ASP A 369 10.74 -2.45 -1.19
C ASP A 369 9.44 -2.13 -0.45
N MET A 370 9.29 -0.95 0.14
CA MET A 370 8.08 -0.53 0.85
C MET A 370 6.83 -0.45 -0.04
N VAL A 371 7.00 -0.23 -1.34
CA VAL A 371 5.91 -0.15 -2.33
C VAL A 371 5.84 -1.39 -3.23
N THR A 372 6.65 -2.40 -2.95
CA THR A 372 6.74 -3.66 -3.70
C THR A 372 6.73 -4.85 -2.75
N VAL A 373 7.88 -5.45 -2.46
CA VAL A 373 7.97 -6.73 -1.73
C VAL A 373 7.49 -6.65 -0.28
N ASN A 374 7.72 -5.55 0.41
CA ASN A 374 7.24 -5.37 1.78
C ASN A 374 5.71 -5.24 1.82
N ALA A 375 5.13 -4.46 0.88
CA ALA A 375 3.69 -4.31 0.75
C ALA A 375 3.03 -5.63 0.32
N ALA A 376 3.65 -6.38 -0.60
CA ALA A 376 3.18 -7.71 -0.99
C ALA A 376 3.20 -8.71 0.18
N ARG A 377 4.24 -8.66 1.03
CA ARG A 377 4.31 -9.46 2.26
C ARG A 377 3.16 -9.13 3.21
N ALA A 378 2.88 -7.84 3.42
CA ALA A 378 1.79 -7.39 4.28
C ALA A 378 0.39 -7.75 3.71
N ALA A 379 0.26 -7.82 2.39
CA ALA A 379 -0.94 -8.32 1.72
C ALA A 379 -1.00 -9.86 1.62
N ARG A 380 0.05 -10.56 2.08
CA ARG A 380 0.21 -12.03 2.04
C ARG A 380 0.12 -12.61 0.63
N LEU A 381 0.71 -11.91 -0.35
CA LEU A 381 0.78 -12.37 -1.75
C LEU A 381 1.89 -13.42 -1.90
N ALA A 382 1.51 -14.69 -1.96
CA ALA A 382 2.46 -15.81 -1.95
C ALA A 382 3.27 -15.94 -3.25
N ASP A 383 2.72 -15.56 -4.39
CA ASP A 383 3.31 -15.71 -5.72
C ASP A 383 3.73 -14.37 -6.34
N TYR A 384 4.19 -13.43 -5.50
CA TYR A 384 4.70 -12.12 -5.88
C TYR A 384 6.22 -12.16 -6.16
N GLY A 385 6.66 -11.40 -7.15
CA GLY A 385 8.08 -11.26 -7.49
C GLY A 385 8.47 -11.91 -8.82
N ILE A 386 9.69 -11.62 -9.32
CA ILE A 386 10.18 -12.11 -10.61
C ILE A 386 10.94 -13.42 -10.41
N ALA A 387 10.20 -14.51 -10.36
CA ALA A 387 10.74 -15.87 -10.28
C ALA A 387 9.84 -16.85 -11.07
N PRO A 388 10.40 -17.92 -11.64
CA PRO A 388 9.60 -18.96 -12.28
C PRO A 388 8.51 -19.51 -11.36
N GLY A 389 7.30 -19.61 -11.87
CA GLY A 389 6.10 -20.04 -11.15
C GLY A 389 5.26 -18.91 -10.56
N ASN A 390 5.80 -17.73 -10.33
CA ASN A 390 5.05 -16.58 -9.82
C ASN A 390 4.11 -15.99 -10.88
N LYS A 391 3.09 -15.24 -10.44
CA LYS A 391 2.24 -14.44 -11.34
C LYS A 391 3.10 -13.49 -12.16
N ALA A 392 2.78 -13.36 -13.44
CA ALA A 392 3.44 -12.41 -14.32
C ALA A 392 2.79 -11.03 -14.23
N ASP A 393 2.90 -10.42 -13.04
CA ASP A 393 2.49 -9.05 -12.78
C ASP A 393 3.77 -8.19 -12.76
N LEU A 394 4.04 -7.48 -13.86
CA LEU A 394 5.32 -6.82 -14.10
C LEU A 394 5.13 -5.38 -14.58
N VAL A 395 6.12 -4.55 -14.25
CA VAL A 395 6.19 -3.16 -14.74
C VAL A 395 7.55 -2.89 -15.35
N VAL A 396 7.57 -2.38 -16.58
CA VAL A 396 8.78 -1.82 -17.20
C VAL A 396 8.82 -0.33 -16.84
N VAL A 397 9.78 0.04 -15.99
CA VAL A 397 9.99 1.41 -15.52
C VAL A 397 11.02 2.08 -16.41
N GLY A 398 10.69 3.24 -17.00
CA GLY A 398 11.56 3.95 -17.95
C GLY A 398 12.86 4.50 -17.35
N ALA A 399 13.60 3.66 -16.63
CA ALA A 399 14.88 3.97 -16.00
C ALA A 399 15.70 2.70 -15.74
N PRO A 400 17.04 2.76 -15.77
CA PRO A 400 17.89 1.56 -15.65
C PRO A 400 18.11 1.07 -14.20
N SER A 401 17.65 1.78 -13.18
CA SER A 401 17.87 1.42 -11.77
C SER A 401 16.83 2.04 -10.84
N VAL A 402 16.68 1.49 -9.64
CA VAL A 402 15.82 2.04 -8.57
C VAL A 402 16.18 3.50 -8.27
N ARG A 403 17.48 3.81 -8.12
CA ARG A 403 17.95 5.18 -7.89
C ARG A 403 17.48 6.14 -8.99
N GLN A 404 17.61 5.75 -10.26
CA GLN A 404 17.18 6.59 -11.39
C GLN A 404 15.64 6.66 -11.49
N ALA A 405 14.94 5.57 -11.19
CA ALA A 405 13.49 5.56 -11.12
C ALA A 405 12.97 6.55 -10.06
N LEU A 406 13.51 6.50 -8.84
CA LEU A 406 13.15 7.45 -7.77
C LEU A 406 13.50 8.90 -8.14
N ARG A 407 14.68 9.14 -8.74
CA ARG A 407 15.12 10.49 -9.10
C ARG A 407 14.33 11.12 -10.24
N LEU A 408 14.02 10.34 -11.27
CA LEU A 408 13.45 10.86 -12.53
C LEU A 408 11.93 10.73 -12.59
N GLN A 409 11.31 9.89 -11.74
CA GLN A 409 9.87 9.62 -11.77
C GLN A 409 9.36 9.30 -13.20
N PRO A 410 10.03 8.39 -13.94
CA PRO A 410 9.75 8.16 -15.34
C PRO A 410 8.39 7.47 -15.54
N PRO A 411 7.83 7.51 -16.76
CA PRO A 411 6.61 6.77 -17.07
C PRO A 411 6.84 5.26 -16.90
N ARG A 412 5.77 4.55 -16.52
CA ARG A 412 5.71 3.09 -16.60
C ARG A 412 5.41 2.72 -18.03
N ARG A 413 6.45 2.32 -18.79
CA ARG A 413 6.34 2.06 -20.23
C ARG A 413 5.34 0.96 -20.53
N HIS A 414 5.40 -0.13 -19.74
CA HIS A 414 4.49 -1.26 -19.87
C HIS A 414 4.06 -1.73 -18.50
N VAL A 415 2.77 -2.00 -18.34
CA VAL A 415 2.19 -2.65 -17.17
C VAL A 415 1.57 -3.97 -17.62
N ILE A 416 2.00 -5.04 -16.99
CA ILE A 416 1.60 -6.40 -17.33
C ILE A 416 0.89 -7.00 -16.11
N LYS A 417 -0.30 -7.57 -16.33
CA LYS A 417 -1.09 -8.28 -15.31
C LYS A 417 -1.41 -9.68 -15.80
N ASN A 418 -1.06 -10.69 -15.00
CA ASN A 418 -1.25 -12.09 -15.35
C ASN A 418 -0.72 -12.40 -16.79
N GLY A 419 0.44 -11.82 -17.14
CA GLY A 419 1.08 -12.03 -18.45
C GLY A 419 0.41 -11.33 -19.63
N VAL A 420 -0.53 -10.44 -19.40
CA VAL A 420 -1.17 -9.60 -20.42
C VAL A 420 -0.76 -8.15 -20.23
N GLU A 421 -0.31 -7.48 -21.29
CA GLU A 421 -0.06 -6.05 -21.25
C GLU A 421 -1.41 -5.31 -21.11
N ILE A 422 -1.61 -4.63 -19.97
CA ILE A 422 -2.86 -3.94 -19.63
C ILE A 422 -2.77 -2.42 -19.76
N ALA A 423 -1.54 -1.87 -19.76
CA ALA A 423 -1.32 -0.45 -19.99
C ALA A 423 0.05 -0.23 -20.65
N ARG A 424 0.09 0.80 -21.51
CA ARG A 424 1.33 1.27 -22.16
C ARG A 424 1.38 2.78 -22.11
N THR A 425 2.53 3.34 -21.77
CA THR A 425 2.77 4.78 -21.80
C THR A 425 3.97 5.10 -22.69
N SER A 426 3.77 6.01 -23.63
CA SER A 426 4.84 6.62 -24.45
C SER A 426 4.83 8.12 -24.23
N VAL A 427 6.01 8.71 -24.08
CA VAL A 427 6.18 10.15 -23.92
C VAL A 427 7.11 10.65 -25.02
N THR A 428 6.67 11.67 -25.73
CA THR A 428 7.51 12.38 -26.72
C THR A 428 7.79 13.77 -26.17
N GLN A 429 9.06 14.12 -26.09
CA GLN A 429 9.51 15.46 -25.70
C GLN A 429 10.39 16.00 -26.81
N GLU A 430 10.12 17.23 -27.24
CA GLU A 430 10.88 17.92 -28.26
C GLU A 430 11.46 19.21 -27.66
N LEU A 431 12.78 19.32 -27.64
CA LEU A 431 13.44 20.59 -27.37
C LEU A 431 13.74 21.28 -28.70
N ARG A 432 13.07 22.37 -28.98
CA ARG A 432 13.38 23.20 -30.12
C ARG A 432 14.52 24.16 -29.72
N GLY A 433 15.67 23.94 -30.31
CA GLY A 433 16.89 24.70 -30.03
C GLY A 433 16.76 26.18 -30.21
N PRO A 434 17.77 27.00 -29.75
CA PRO A 434 17.77 28.44 -29.90
C PRO A 434 17.78 28.86 -31.35
#